data_6443bbfbc60410424c5f5155fbb02270
#
_entry.id   6443bbfbc60410424c5f5155fbb02270
#
_cell.length_a   1.000
_cell.length_b   1.000
_cell.length_c   1.000
_cell.angle_alpha   90.00
_cell.angle_beta   90.00
_cell.angle_gamma   90.00
#
_symmetry.space_group_name_H-M   'P 1'
#
loop_
_entity.id
_entity.type
_entity.pdbx_description
1 polymer ?
#
loop_
_entity_poly.entity_id
_entity_poly.type
_entity_poly.pdbx_seq_one_letter_code
_entity_poly.pdbx_strand_id
1 'polypeptide(L)'
;MSVQYFLQGKLLGIESFLLSGVHGSDVEAGASPLPGRSRWVTLLTEVLPRALLAELGLARILLGSSGGGQFLVVLPLEVRQQAEEFLANANAQIQQMSGGELKLAWAGTENLGDWSDVRKRITEAMSRERGTPAAGASSLFEPFDPPAPVASDGYFSQEMFVNLRDAGTVGWSQENPGRIEIGSGKHQWTIGSGPDSIPVARHTALDDEGRLPASLETLAMRAEGRHVWGVLRGDVDNFGIRLRRAQTIEEHIQLSVVYKQFFAGELEVLCSLPEFWRKVTVLYSGGDDFAVYGSWDSLILLAREIQRLFHRLSEEALKEYPGPEGKTISMALALAPSAEATLASVYDDAGRMLKIAKSTARDSFHLFGQTLEWKGVGDAAGIKDTMTKMIKEFGCPRQFLSEIGSFYREGTLSGPKSGRGKGERFERPWRFHRRLSRVLGPTRERELLKLRSELTSEFLGRNPAQGRLRPAGRVALEWASLLTEA
;
A
#
# COMPACT_ATOMS: atom_id res chain seq x y z
N MET A 1 -41.64 3.99 16.44
CA MET A 1 -40.41 4.16 15.66
C MET A 1 -39.54 2.92 15.92
N SER A 2 -39.11 2.23 14.88
CA SER A 2 -38.18 1.10 15.02
C SER A 2 -36.86 1.60 15.59
N VAL A 3 -36.29 0.88 16.55
CA VAL A 3 -34.97 1.20 17.10
C VAL A 3 -33.94 0.85 16.06
N GLN A 4 -33.05 1.81 15.74
CA GLN A 4 -31.94 1.58 14.84
C GLN A 4 -30.84 0.78 15.55
N TYR A 5 -30.27 -0.19 14.84
CA TYR A 5 -29.16 -1.03 15.27
C TYR A 5 -27.97 -0.85 14.35
N PHE A 6 -26.85 -0.42 14.89
CA PHE A 6 -25.57 -0.33 14.16
C PHE A 6 -24.85 -1.66 14.24
N LEU A 7 -24.50 -2.22 13.08
CA LEU A 7 -23.78 -3.47 12.96
C LEU A 7 -22.48 -3.24 12.20
N GLN A 8 -21.36 -3.50 12.84
CA GLN A 8 -20.01 -3.44 12.23
C GLN A 8 -19.51 -4.85 12.00
N GLY A 9 -19.03 -5.13 10.79
CA GLY A 9 -18.26 -6.33 10.46
C GLY A 9 -16.81 -5.99 10.19
N LYS A 10 -15.90 -6.91 10.54
CA LYS A 10 -14.45 -6.77 10.31
C LYS A 10 -13.81 -8.11 10.00
N LEU A 11 -13.00 -8.16 8.94
CA LEU A 11 -12.13 -9.30 8.64
C LEU A 11 -10.88 -9.24 9.51
N LEU A 12 -10.56 -10.35 10.15
CA LEU A 12 -9.38 -10.56 10.98
C LEU A 12 -8.47 -11.58 10.29
N GLY A 13 -7.15 -11.45 10.47
CA GLY A 13 -6.17 -12.38 9.90
C GLY A 13 -5.79 -12.08 8.44
N ILE A 14 -6.11 -10.89 7.91
CA ILE A 14 -5.86 -10.55 6.50
C ILE A 14 -4.38 -10.73 6.13
N GLU A 15 -3.45 -10.18 6.92
CA GLU A 15 -2.00 -10.25 6.63
C GLU A 15 -1.50 -11.70 6.65
N SER A 16 -1.93 -12.50 7.62
CA SER A 16 -1.63 -13.93 7.71
C SER A 16 -2.13 -14.68 6.47
N PHE A 17 -3.39 -14.48 6.10
CA PHE A 17 -3.99 -15.11 4.92
C PHE A 17 -3.30 -14.74 3.62
N LEU A 18 -2.93 -13.47 3.43
CA LEU A 18 -2.24 -13.03 2.22
C LEU A 18 -0.86 -13.67 2.07
N LEU A 19 -0.17 -13.92 3.18
CA LEU A 19 1.19 -14.47 3.20
C LEU A 19 1.23 -15.99 3.38
N SER A 20 0.11 -16.64 3.75
CA SER A 20 0.07 -18.09 4.00
C SER A 20 0.28 -18.92 2.72
N GLY A 21 1.05 -19.99 2.82
CA GLY A 21 1.24 -20.98 1.75
C GLY A 21 2.03 -20.49 0.53
N VAL A 22 2.65 -19.31 0.58
CA VAL A 22 3.47 -18.77 -0.53
C VAL A 22 4.94 -19.22 -0.44
N HIS A 23 5.26 -20.07 0.52
CA HIS A 23 6.60 -20.62 0.71
C HIS A 23 6.77 -21.94 -0.06
N GLY A 24 7.32 -21.87 -1.27
CA GLY A 24 7.77 -23.04 -2.06
C GLY A 24 6.82 -23.43 -3.20
N SER A 25 7.29 -24.11 -4.17
CA SER A 25 6.67 -24.84 -5.30
C SER A 25 5.60 -24.18 -6.21
N ASP A 26 4.85 -23.18 -5.79
CA ASP A 26 3.86 -22.51 -6.65
C ASP A 26 4.51 -21.52 -7.65
N VAL A 27 5.82 -21.39 -7.62
CA VAL A 27 6.62 -20.56 -8.54
C VAL A 27 6.62 -21.15 -9.97
N GLU A 28 6.41 -22.46 -10.11
CA GLU A 28 6.40 -23.12 -11.41
C GLU A 28 5.15 -22.88 -12.25
N ALA A 29 4.04 -22.40 -11.67
CA ALA A 29 2.78 -22.18 -12.39
C ALA A 29 2.52 -20.71 -12.79
N GLY A 30 3.45 -19.79 -12.57
CA GLY A 30 3.40 -18.41 -13.10
C GLY A 30 2.35 -17.47 -12.49
N ALA A 31 1.58 -17.88 -11.49
CA ALA A 31 0.57 -17.01 -10.88
C ALA A 31 0.59 -17.10 -9.34
N SER A 32 1.22 -16.13 -8.70
CA SER A 32 1.06 -15.96 -7.25
C SER A 32 -0.42 -15.78 -6.89
N PRO A 33 -0.97 -16.54 -5.92
CA PRO A 33 -2.36 -16.37 -5.49
C PRO A 33 -2.59 -15.07 -4.70
N LEU A 34 -1.52 -14.38 -4.31
CA LEU A 34 -1.56 -13.17 -3.48
C LEU A 34 -2.44 -12.05 -4.06
N PRO A 35 -2.35 -11.68 -5.36
CA PRO A 35 -3.21 -10.63 -5.91
C PRO A 35 -4.70 -11.01 -5.86
N GLY A 36 -5.04 -12.25 -6.20
CA GLY A 36 -6.42 -12.73 -6.15
C GLY A 36 -6.98 -12.80 -4.74
N ARG A 37 -6.20 -13.29 -3.78
CA ARG A 37 -6.56 -13.28 -2.35
C ARG A 37 -6.83 -11.87 -1.86
N SER A 38 -5.98 -10.94 -2.23
CA SER A 38 -6.11 -9.55 -1.85
C SER A 38 -7.37 -8.90 -2.41
N ARG A 39 -7.68 -9.16 -3.69
CA ARG A 39 -8.92 -8.69 -4.34
C ARG A 39 -10.16 -9.31 -3.72
N TRP A 40 -10.12 -10.60 -3.41
CA TRP A 40 -11.22 -11.27 -2.71
C TRP A 40 -11.50 -10.61 -1.35
N VAL A 41 -10.50 -10.37 -0.53
CA VAL A 41 -10.63 -9.67 0.76
C VAL A 41 -11.24 -8.28 0.59
N THR A 42 -10.78 -7.52 -0.42
CA THR A 42 -11.32 -6.20 -0.73
C THR A 42 -12.80 -6.29 -1.10
N LEU A 43 -13.15 -7.21 -2.00
CA LEU A 43 -14.51 -7.39 -2.46
C LEU A 43 -15.44 -7.94 -1.38
N LEU A 44 -14.98 -8.83 -0.49
CA LEU A 44 -15.80 -9.32 0.62
C LEU A 44 -16.37 -8.16 1.44
N THR A 45 -15.55 -7.17 1.79
CA THR A 45 -16.00 -6.03 2.59
C THR A 45 -16.90 -5.05 1.83
N GLU A 46 -16.96 -5.18 0.51
CA GLU A 46 -17.87 -4.41 -0.35
C GLU A 46 -19.17 -5.14 -0.62
N VAL A 47 -19.08 -6.42 -0.93
CA VAL A 47 -20.21 -7.23 -1.40
C VAL A 47 -21.05 -7.74 -0.21
N LEU A 48 -20.44 -8.25 0.86
CA LEU A 48 -21.19 -8.82 1.98
C LEU A 48 -22.21 -7.86 2.62
N PRO A 49 -21.87 -6.60 2.95
CA PRO A 49 -22.87 -5.71 3.53
C PRO A 49 -23.99 -5.36 2.54
N ARG A 50 -23.71 -5.31 1.23
CA ARG A 50 -24.71 -5.10 0.20
C ARG A 50 -25.62 -6.32 0.04
N ALA A 51 -25.05 -7.52 0.06
CA ALA A 51 -25.78 -8.77 0.01
C ALA A 51 -26.67 -8.94 1.25
N LEU A 52 -26.17 -8.61 2.44
CA LEU A 52 -26.94 -8.59 3.67
C LEU A 52 -28.18 -7.69 3.55
N LEU A 53 -28.00 -6.45 3.10
CA LEU A 53 -29.13 -5.52 2.91
C LEU A 53 -30.12 -6.04 1.87
N ALA A 54 -29.63 -6.60 0.77
CA ALA A 54 -30.48 -7.14 -0.29
C ALA A 54 -31.29 -8.36 0.17
N GLU A 55 -30.67 -9.30 0.90
CA GLU A 55 -31.35 -10.48 1.47
C GLU A 55 -32.42 -10.10 2.51
N LEU A 56 -32.17 -9.05 3.27
CA LEU A 56 -33.15 -8.51 4.25
C LEU A 56 -34.19 -7.60 3.61
N GLY A 57 -34.16 -7.39 2.29
CA GLY A 57 -35.10 -6.48 1.59
C GLY A 57 -34.95 -5.01 2.00
N LEU A 58 -33.74 -4.62 2.46
CA LEU A 58 -33.46 -3.29 2.97
C LEU A 58 -32.80 -2.40 1.91
N ALA A 59 -33.08 -1.10 2.00
CA ALA A 59 -32.50 -0.13 1.07
C ALA A 59 -31.00 0.07 1.27
N ARG A 60 -30.25 0.24 0.17
CA ARG A 60 -28.80 0.45 0.17
C ARG A 60 -28.33 1.67 0.99
N ILE A 61 -29.17 2.68 1.16
CA ILE A 61 -28.84 3.85 1.98
C ILE A 61 -28.45 3.49 3.42
N LEU A 62 -28.83 2.30 3.87
CA LEU A 62 -28.48 1.78 5.20
C LEU A 62 -27.02 1.23 5.27
N LEU A 63 -26.30 1.21 4.15
CA LEU A 63 -24.85 0.97 4.13
C LEU A 63 -24.13 2.24 4.57
N GLY A 64 -23.60 2.24 5.79
CA GLY A 64 -22.85 3.37 6.34
C GLY A 64 -21.47 3.51 5.72
N SER A 65 -20.65 2.46 5.82
CA SER A 65 -19.31 2.44 5.22
C SER A 65 -18.86 1.03 4.87
N SER A 66 -17.94 0.90 3.91
CA SER A 66 -17.35 -0.38 3.50
C SER A 66 -15.95 -0.16 2.93
N GLY A 67 -15.06 -1.15 3.06
CA GLY A 67 -13.68 -1.13 2.59
C GLY A 67 -12.66 -1.25 3.73
N GLY A 68 -11.38 -1.45 3.39
CA GLY A 68 -10.30 -1.60 4.38
C GLY A 68 -10.50 -2.76 5.35
N GLY A 69 -11.08 -3.85 4.89
CA GLY A 69 -11.33 -5.04 5.74
C GLY A 69 -12.50 -4.89 6.73
N GLN A 70 -13.34 -3.86 6.60
CA GLN A 70 -14.46 -3.62 7.53
C GLN A 70 -15.66 -2.95 6.82
N PHE A 71 -16.83 -3.08 7.44
CA PHE A 71 -18.04 -2.39 7.00
C PHE A 71 -18.93 -2.01 8.20
N LEU A 72 -19.79 -1.03 7.98
CA LEU A 72 -20.80 -0.58 8.93
C LEU A 72 -22.15 -0.49 8.23
N VAL A 73 -23.17 -1.11 8.79
CA VAL A 73 -24.56 -1.02 8.31
C VAL A 73 -25.49 -0.57 9.44
N VAL A 74 -26.58 0.10 9.06
CA VAL A 74 -27.64 0.53 9.97
C VAL A 74 -28.86 -0.33 9.70
N LEU A 75 -29.36 -1.04 10.68
CA LEU A 75 -30.46 -1.98 10.53
C LEU A 75 -31.62 -1.63 11.47
N PRO A 76 -32.87 -1.98 11.14
CA PRO A 76 -33.91 -2.10 12.13
C PRO A 76 -33.56 -3.19 13.15
N LEU A 77 -33.83 -2.97 14.44
CA LEU A 77 -33.49 -3.92 15.50
C LEU A 77 -34.16 -5.30 15.29
N GLU A 78 -35.33 -5.30 14.66
CA GLU A 78 -36.14 -6.49 14.41
C GLU A 78 -35.46 -7.51 13.50
N VAL A 79 -34.57 -7.08 12.59
CA VAL A 79 -33.85 -7.98 11.67
C VAL A 79 -32.45 -8.36 12.18
N ARG A 80 -32.12 -8.00 13.40
CA ARG A 80 -30.81 -8.28 14.00
C ARG A 80 -30.43 -9.76 13.93
N GLN A 81 -31.32 -10.64 14.36
CA GLN A 81 -31.04 -12.07 14.38
C GLN A 81 -30.76 -12.62 12.97
N GLN A 82 -31.58 -12.21 11.98
CA GLN A 82 -31.38 -12.63 10.59
C GLN A 82 -30.05 -12.14 10.04
N ALA A 83 -29.62 -10.91 10.41
CA ALA A 83 -28.32 -10.37 10.02
C ALA A 83 -27.17 -11.14 10.64
N GLU A 84 -27.26 -11.51 11.92
CA GLU A 84 -26.24 -12.30 12.61
C GLU A 84 -26.14 -13.73 12.02
N GLU A 85 -27.26 -14.37 11.68
CA GLU A 85 -27.31 -15.68 10.99
C GLU A 85 -26.66 -15.60 9.60
N PHE A 86 -26.96 -14.56 8.82
CA PHE A 86 -26.31 -14.31 7.53
C PHE A 86 -24.78 -14.21 7.66
N LEU A 87 -24.29 -13.41 8.62
CA LEU A 87 -22.85 -13.22 8.83
C LEU A 87 -22.17 -14.50 9.36
N ALA A 88 -22.87 -15.29 10.18
CA ALA A 88 -22.35 -16.58 10.66
C ALA A 88 -22.16 -17.56 9.50
N ASN A 89 -23.11 -17.66 8.58
CA ASN A 89 -23.01 -18.51 7.40
C ASN A 89 -21.87 -18.05 6.46
N ALA A 90 -21.78 -16.73 6.21
CA ALA A 90 -20.68 -16.19 5.42
C ALA A 90 -19.32 -16.46 6.07
N ASN A 91 -19.20 -16.26 7.40
CA ASN A 91 -17.97 -16.53 8.13
C ASN A 91 -17.52 -17.99 8.05
N ALA A 92 -18.44 -18.94 8.17
CA ALA A 92 -18.12 -20.37 8.08
C ALA A 92 -17.46 -20.70 6.72
N GLN A 93 -18.00 -20.19 5.62
CA GLN A 93 -17.41 -20.42 4.30
C GLN A 93 -16.12 -19.63 4.07
N ILE A 94 -16.02 -18.39 4.57
CA ILE A 94 -14.77 -17.58 4.52
C ILE A 94 -13.64 -18.35 5.24
N GLN A 95 -13.91 -18.90 6.41
CA GLN A 95 -12.92 -19.72 7.14
C GLN A 95 -12.52 -20.96 6.33
N GLN A 96 -13.48 -21.66 5.74
CA GLN A 96 -13.19 -22.82 4.89
C GLN A 96 -12.32 -22.44 3.69
N MET A 97 -12.66 -21.37 2.97
CA MET A 97 -11.93 -20.91 1.79
C MET A 97 -10.53 -20.39 2.11
N SER A 98 -10.34 -19.84 3.29
CA SER A 98 -9.05 -19.29 3.74
C SER A 98 -8.19 -20.29 4.52
N GLY A 99 -8.61 -21.55 4.67
CA GLY A 99 -7.93 -22.52 5.51
C GLY A 99 -7.92 -22.14 7.00
N GLY A 100 -8.92 -21.38 7.46
CA GLY A 100 -9.03 -20.92 8.85
C GLY A 100 -8.27 -19.60 9.15
N GLU A 101 -7.51 -19.06 8.22
CA GLU A 101 -6.71 -17.86 8.42
C GLU A 101 -7.54 -16.58 8.55
N LEU A 102 -8.66 -16.48 7.81
CA LEU A 102 -9.59 -15.35 7.89
C LEU A 102 -10.77 -15.67 8.79
N LYS A 103 -11.14 -14.68 9.60
CA LYS A 103 -12.35 -14.69 10.42
C LYS A 103 -13.11 -13.39 10.21
N LEU A 104 -14.40 -13.49 9.90
CA LEU A 104 -15.32 -12.35 9.94
C LEU A 104 -15.85 -12.20 11.37
N ALA A 105 -15.43 -11.15 12.06
CA ALA A 105 -15.96 -10.77 13.36
C ALA A 105 -17.00 -9.66 13.17
N TRP A 106 -18.05 -9.66 13.98
CA TRP A 106 -19.06 -8.61 13.96
C TRP A 106 -19.56 -8.27 15.36
N ALA A 107 -19.95 -7.04 15.53
CA ALA A 107 -20.57 -6.56 16.75
C ALA A 107 -21.53 -5.42 16.42
N GLY A 108 -22.52 -5.25 17.27
CA GLY A 108 -23.49 -4.18 17.06
C GLY A 108 -24.01 -3.60 18.36
N THR A 109 -24.69 -2.46 18.23
CA THR A 109 -25.32 -1.74 19.33
C THR A 109 -26.52 -0.95 18.84
N GLU A 110 -27.49 -0.74 19.74
CA GLU A 110 -28.60 0.14 19.46
C GLU A 110 -28.13 1.61 19.35
N ASN A 111 -28.85 2.39 18.53
CA ASN A 111 -28.61 3.83 18.38
C ASN A 111 -29.18 4.60 19.59
N LEU A 112 -28.42 4.58 20.68
CA LEU A 112 -28.77 5.26 21.93
C LEU A 112 -27.65 6.25 22.32
N GLY A 113 -27.97 7.53 22.40
CA GLY A 113 -27.01 8.60 22.69
C GLY A 113 -26.29 9.13 21.45
N ASP A 114 -25.23 9.90 21.66
CA ASP A 114 -24.43 10.52 20.61
C ASP A 114 -23.59 9.50 19.85
N TRP A 115 -23.20 9.84 18.62
CA TRP A 115 -22.36 8.97 17.77
C TRP A 115 -21.05 8.53 18.47
N SER A 116 -20.46 9.39 19.29
CA SER A 116 -19.28 9.04 20.09
C SER A 116 -19.53 7.86 21.02
N ASP A 117 -20.71 7.81 21.66
CA ASP A 117 -21.10 6.75 22.61
C ASP A 117 -21.44 5.46 21.87
N VAL A 118 -22.19 5.57 20.76
CA VAL A 118 -22.50 4.44 19.86
C VAL A 118 -21.19 3.79 19.39
N ARG A 119 -20.26 4.57 18.86
CA ARG A 119 -18.96 4.09 18.38
C ARG A 119 -18.12 3.45 19.46
N LYS A 120 -18.11 4.02 20.68
CA LYS A 120 -17.41 3.44 21.82
C LYS A 120 -17.96 2.05 22.15
N ARG A 121 -19.28 1.89 22.24
CA ARG A 121 -19.92 0.60 22.49
C ARG A 121 -19.63 -0.42 21.40
N ILE A 122 -19.67 -0.03 20.11
CA ILE A 122 -19.30 -0.91 18.99
C ILE A 122 -17.83 -1.35 19.14
N THR A 123 -16.91 -0.41 19.43
CA THR A 123 -15.49 -0.71 19.60
C THR A 123 -15.22 -1.67 20.75
N GLU A 124 -15.89 -1.48 21.89
CA GLU A 124 -15.79 -2.37 23.04
C GLU A 124 -16.36 -3.77 22.74
N ALA A 125 -17.52 -3.83 22.09
CA ALA A 125 -18.13 -5.10 21.67
C ALA A 125 -17.22 -5.84 20.66
N MET A 126 -16.69 -5.13 19.67
CA MET A 126 -15.77 -5.69 18.68
C MET A 126 -14.44 -6.17 19.33
N SER A 127 -13.98 -5.52 20.38
CA SER A 127 -12.78 -5.92 21.12
C SER A 127 -12.97 -7.22 21.87
N ARG A 128 -14.16 -7.48 22.38
CA ARG A 128 -14.52 -8.76 23.02
C ARG A 128 -14.53 -9.91 22.01
N GLU A 129 -15.11 -9.68 20.83
CA GLU A 129 -15.10 -10.67 19.73
C GLU A 129 -13.69 -11.02 19.23
N ARG A 130 -12.75 -10.06 19.26
CA ARG A 130 -11.34 -10.32 18.94
C ARG A 130 -10.62 -11.17 19.97
N GLY A 131 -10.99 -11.02 21.24
CA GLY A 131 -10.39 -11.77 22.36
C GLY A 131 -10.94 -13.19 22.49
N THR A 132 -12.03 -13.54 21.79
CA THR A 132 -12.53 -14.90 21.74
C THR A 132 -11.61 -15.70 20.82
N PRO A 133 -10.85 -16.70 21.35
CA PRO A 133 -10.04 -17.56 20.49
C PRO A 133 -10.91 -18.12 19.36
N ALA A 134 -10.40 -18.16 18.13
CA ALA A 134 -11.04 -18.97 17.10
C ALA A 134 -11.31 -20.35 17.71
N ALA A 135 -12.49 -20.94 17.47
CA ALA A 135 -12.87 -22.25 17.99
C ALA A 135 -11.73 -23.22 17.65
N GLY A 136 -10.89 -23.56 18.64
CA GLY A 136 -9.65 -24.29 18.41
C GLY A 136 -8.55 -23.93 19.42
N ALA A 137 -8.87 -23.24 20.53
CA ALA A 137 -7.90 -23.09 21.62
C ALA A 137 -7.42 -24.42 22.21
N SER A 138 -8.11 -25.52 21.92
CA SER A 138 -7.64 -26.90 22.12
C SER A 138 -6.49 -27.27 21.18
N SER A 139 -6.36 -26.65 20.02
CA SER A 139 -5.31 -26.97 19.03
C SER A 139 -3.92 -26.41 19.38
N LEU A 140 -3.80 -25.59 20.42
CA LEU A 140 -2.49 -25.15 20.93
C LEU A 140 -1.63 -26.31 21.49
N PHE A 141 -2.22 -27.47 21.70
CA PHE A 141 -1.56 -28.67 22.20
C PHE A 141 -1.61 -29.86 21.22
N GLU A 142 -2.20 -29.68 20.04
CA GLU A 142 -2.14 -30.68 18.98
C GLU A 142 -0.84 -30.54 18.18
N PRO A 143 -0.23 -31.66 17.73
CA PRO A 143 0.92 -31.59 16.84
C PRO A 143 0.55 -30.79 15.60
N PHE A 144 1.47 -29.94 15.13
CA PHE A 144 1.33 -29.13 13.92
C PHE A 144 0.90 -30.02 12.73
N ASP A 145 -0.39 -30.12 12.51
CA ASP A 145 -0.86 -30.51 11.20
C ASP A 145 -0.62 -29.32 10.25
N PRO A 146 0.02 -29.55 9.10
CA PRO A 146 0.16 -28.49 8.12
C PRO A 146 -1.25 -27.96 7.80
N PRO A 147 -1.45 -26.63 7.71
CA PRO A 147 -2.75 -26.07 7.41
C PRO A 147 -3.28 -26.73 6.14
N ALA A 148 -4.56 -27.14 6.18
CA ALA A 148 -5.21 -27.75 5.03
C ALA A 148 -4.99 -26.87 3.81
N PRO A 149 -4.61 -27.43 2.65
CA PRO A 149 -4.34 -26.64 1.47
C PRO A 149 -5.54 -25.74 1.17
N VAL A 150 -5.32 -24.45 1.12
CA VAL A 150 -6.31 -23.45 0.67
C VAL A 150 -6.83 -23.92 -0.68
N ALA A 151 -8.16 -23.90 -0.87
CA ALA A 151 -8.83 -24.45 -2.04
C ALA A 151 -8.03 -24.20 -3.34
N SER A 152 -7.55 -25.29 -3.94
CA SER A 152 -6.67 -25.30 -5.11
C SER A 152 -7.45 -25.22 -6.44
N ASP A 153 -8.70 -24.71 -6.42
CA ASP A 153 -9.59 -24.69 -7.56
C ASP A 153 -9.31 -23.56 -8.57
N GLY A 154 -8.18 -22.85 -8.43
CA GLY A 154 -7.84 -21.70 -9.27
C GLY A 154 -8.66 -20.43 -8.99
N TYR A 155 -9.53 -20.44 -8.00
CA TYR A 155 -10.42 -19.32 -7.70
C TYR A 155 -9.66 -17.99 -7.49
N PHE A 156 -8.59 -18.00 -6.73
CA PHE A 156 -7.82 -16.78 -6.47
C PHE A 156 -7.00 -16.33 -7.68
N SER A 157 -6.35 -17.25 -8.37
CA SER A 157 -5.50 -16.92 -9.51
C SER A 157 -6.31 -16.61 -10.78
N GLN A 158 -7.34 -17.38 -11.07
CA GLN A 158 -8.12 -17.23 -12.29
C GLN A 158 -9.28 -16.26 -12.10
N GLU A 159 -10.21 -16.52 -11.16
CA GLU A 159 -11.41 -15.70 -11.04
C GLU A 159 -11.13 -14.34 -10.42
N MET A 160 -10.49 -14.30 -9.24
CA MET A 160 -10.25 -13.05 -8.51
C MET A 160 -9.12 -12.22 -9.07
N PHE A 161 -8.24 -12.76 -9.90
CA PHE A 161 -7.15 -11.99 -10.50
C PHE A 161 -7.36 -11.76 -12.00
N VAL A 162 -7.48 -12.83 -12.82
CA VAL A 162 -7.57 -12.69 -14.27
C VAL A 162 -8.96 -12.22 -14.69
N ASN A 163 -10.03 -12.92 -14.28
CA ASN A 163 -11.39 -12.63 -14.77
C ASN A 163 -11.94 -11.32 -14.18
N LEU A 164 -11.62 -11.00 -12.91
CA LEU A 164 -12.06 -9.75 -12.27
C LEU A 164 -11.51 -8.50 -12.99
N ARG A 165 -10.35 -8.59 -13.62
CA ARG A 165 -9.73 -7.47 -14.35
C ARG A 165 -10.71 -6.81 -15.32
N ASP A 166 -11.41 -7.61 -16.11
CA ASP A 166 -12.27 -7.15 -17.18
C ASP A 166 -13.76 -7.23 -16.84
N ALA A 167 -14.08 -7.64 -15.61
CA ALA A 167 -15.46 -7.82 -15.19
C ALA A 167 -16.22 -6.49 -15.08
N GLY A 168 -17.42 -6.43 -15.66
CA GLY A 168 -18.34 -5.31 -15.50
C GLY A 168 -19.14 -5.37 -14.19
N THR A 169 -19.37 -6.60 -13.67
CA THR A 169 -20.17 -6.84 -12.47
C THR A 169 -19.55 -7.90 -11.57
N VAL A 170 -19.84 -7.80 -10.30
CA VAL A 170 -19.63 -8.86 -9.30
C VAL A 170 -20.94 -9.18 -8.62
N GLY A 171 -21.08 -10.43 -8.19
CA GLY A 171 -22.31 -10.91 -7.58
C GLY A 171 -22.07 -11.75 -6.32
N TRP A 172 -23.20 -12.11 -5.73
CA TRP A 172 -23.27 -12.94 -4.56
C TRP A 172 -24.52 -13.82 -4.58
N SER A 173 -24.40 -15.07 -4.07
CA SER A 173 -25.50 -16.01 -3.94
C SER A 173 -25.48 -16.67 -2.57
N GLN A 174 -26.65 -17.03 -2.07
CA GLN A 174 -26.82 -17.63 -0.75
C GLN A 174 -26.20 -19.05 -0.64
N GLU A 175 -26.09 -19.75 -1.77
CA GLU A 175 -25.47 -21.07 -1.87
C GLU A 175 -23.96 -21.04 -1.55
N ASN A 176 -23.31 -19.92 -1.83
CA ASN A 176 -21.87 -19.72 -1.65
C ASN A 176 -21.57 -18.39 -0.94
N PRO A 177 -22.01 -18.18 0.32
CA PRO A 177 -22.03 -16.87 0.97
C PRO A 177 -20.65 -16.26 1.23
N GLY A 178 -19.57 -17.02 1.17
CA GLY A 178 -18.19 -16.52 1.24
C GLY A 178 -17.54 -16.30 -0.13
N ARG A 179 -18.19 -16.67 -1.23
CA ARG A 179 -17.70 -16.52 -2.60
C ARG A 179 -18.20 -15.22 -3.24
N ILE A 180 -17.33 -14.58 -4.00
CA ILE A 180 -17.71 -13.49 -4.89
C ILE A 180 -17.78 -14.07 -6.30
N GLU A 181 -18.88 -13.88 -6.97
CA GLU A 181 -19.12 -14.40 -8.32
C GLU A 181 -18.83 -13.31 -9.37
N ILE A 182 -18.15 -13.67 -10.45
CA ILE A 182 -17.81 -12.73 -11.51
C ILE A 182 -18.87 -12.81 -12.61
N GLY A 183 -19.58 -11.70 -12.86
CA GLY A 183 -20.59 -11.60 -13.89
C GLY A 183 -21.86 -12.42 -13.65
N SER A 184 -22.02 -13.02 -12.48
CA SER A 184 -23.14 -13.89 -12.11
C SER A 184 -23.59 -13.64 -10.67
N GLY A 185 -24.53 -14.47 -10.15
CA GLY A 185 -25.02 -14.40 -8.79
C GLY A 185 -26.47 -13.91 -8.68
N LYS A 186 -27.11 -14.25 -7.57
CA LYS A 186 -28.50 -13.84 -7.24
C LYS A 186 -28.61 -12.31 -7.14
N HIS A 187 -27.65 -11.67 -6.50
CA HIS A 187 -27.51 -10.23 -6.42
C HIS A 187 -26.25 -9.79 -7.12
N GLN A 188 -26.32 -8.76 -7.94
CA GLN A 188 -25.20 -8.27 -8.74
C GLN A 188 -25.01 -6.77 -8.59
N TRP A 189 -23.76 -6.32 -8.59
CA TRP A 189 -23.38 -4.91 -8.53
C TRP A 189 -22.37 -4.59 -9.61
N THR A 190 -22.54 -3.45 -10.25
CA THR A 190 -21.58 -2.93 -11.23
C THR A 190 -20.28 -2.54 -10.56
N ILE A 191 -19.14 -2.83 -11.18
CA ILE A 191 -17.82 -2.31 -10.78
C ILE A 191 -17.59 -1.01 -11.54
N GLY A 192 -17.20 0.05 -10.82
CA GLY A 192 -16.90 1.33 -11.44
C GLY A 192 -17.06 2.52 -10.48
N SER A 193 -17.08 3.72 -11.06
CA SER A 193 -17.19 4.99 -10.32
C SER A 193 -18.60 5.56 -10.25
N GLY A 194 -19.59 4.86 -10.76
CA GLY A 194 -20.99 5.30 -10.71
C GLY A 194 -21.57 5.29 -9.30
N PRO A 195 -22.67 6.02 -9.05
CA PRO A 195 -23.25 6.18 -7.71
C PRO A 195 -23.69 4.86 -7.07
N ASP A 196 -24.05 3.85 -7.89
CA ASP A 196 -24.45 2.52 -7.42
C ASP A 196 -23.41 1.44 -7.66
N SER A 197 -22.21 1.82 -8.10
CA SER A 197 -21.13 0.91 -8.38
C SER A 197 -20.28 0.63 -7.14
N ILE A 198 -19.52 -0.46 -7.20
CA ILE A 198 -18.46 -0.77 -6.26
C ILE A 198 -17.15 -0.23 -6.84
N PRO A 199 -16.55 0.81 -6.26
CA PRO A 199 -15.24 1.27 -6.68
C PRO A 199 -14.18 0.29 -6.20
N VAL A 200 -13.34 -0.20 -7.13
CA VAL A 200 -12.25 -1.13 -6.87
C VAL A 200 -11.07 -0.76 -7.74
N ALA A 201 -9.92 -0.50 -7.13
CA ALA A 201 -8.67 -0.39 -7.87
C ALA A 201 -8.17 -1.81 -8.21
N ARG A 202 -8.16 -2.12 -9.51
CA ARG A 202 -7.86 -3.47 -10.04
C ARG A 202 -6.92 -3.45 -11.25
N HIS A 203 -6.32 -2.29 -11.52
CA HIS A 203 -5.41 -2.15 -12.64
C HIS A 203 -4.34 -3.24 -12.63
N THR A 204 -4.12 -3.85 -13.79
CA THR A 204 -3.18 -4.95 -13.98
C THR A 204 -2.38 -4.72 -15.24
N ALA A 205 -1.06 -4.59 -15.11
CA ALA A 205 -0.18 -4.60 -16.27
C ALA A 205 -0.28 -5.94 -17.00
N LEU A 206 -0.39 -5.90 -18.32
CA LEU A 206 -0.51 -7.10 -19.14
C LEU A 206 0.85 -7.49 -19.73
N ASP A 207 0.96 -8.76 -20.12
CA ASP A 207 2.06 -9.28 -20.92
C ASP A 207 2.19 -8.53 -22.26
N ASP A 208 3.16 -8.89 -23.07
CA ASP A 208 3.38 -8.21 -24.36
C ASP A 208 2.32 -8.58 -25.40
N GLU A 209 1.59 -9.68 -25.20
CA GLU A 209 0.46 -10.08 -26.01
C GLU A 209 -0.87 -9.39 -25.59
N GLY A 210 -0.87 -8.72 -24.44
CA GLY A 210 -2.03 -8.01 -23.91
C GLY A 210 -3.15 -8.91 -23.38
N ARG A 211 -2.84 -10.16 -23.03
CA ARG A 211 -3.83 -11.18 -22.64
C ARG A 211 -3.78 -11.52 -21.17
N LEU A 212 -2.60 -11.82 -20.66
CA LEU A 212 -2.40 -12.28 -19.29
C LEU A 212 -1.74 -11.20 -18.43
N PRO A 213 -1.86 -11.26 -17.10
CA PRO A 213 -1.08 -10.42 -16.23
C PRO A 213 0.42 -10.58 -16.49
N ALA A 214 1.13 -9.46 -16.56
CA ALA A 214 2.57 -9.46 -16.73
C ALA A 214 3.27 -10.18 -15.57
N SER A 215 4.23 -11.04 -15.87
CA SER A 215 5.06 -11.69 -14.87
C SER A 215 5.95 -10.68 -14.14
N LEU A 216 6.47 -11.05 -12.98
CA LEU A 216 7.43 -10.22 -12.23
C LEU A 216 8.69 -9.93 -13.06
N GLU A 217 9.14 -10.91 -13.84
CA GLU A 217 10.26 -10.76 -14.76
C GLU A 217 9.93 -9.74 -15.87
N THR A 218 8.75 -9.83 -16.49
CA THR A 218 8.29 -8.86 -17.50
C THR A 218 8.25 -7.44 -16.93
N LEU A 219 7.75 -7.28 -15.69
CA LEU A 219 7.72 -5.99 -15.02
C LEU A 219 9.14 -5.47 -14.72
N ALA A 220 10.07 -6.36 -14.32
CA ALA A 220 11.47 -5.99 -14.12
C ALA A 220 12.12 -5.53 -15.44
N MET A 221 11.89 -6.25 -16.55
CA MET A 221 12.44 -5.91 -17.86
C MET A 221 11.93 -4.58 -18.42
N ARG A 222 10.76 -4.11 -17.98
CA ARG A 222 10.19 -2.81 -18.37
C ARG A 222 10.70 -1.65 -17.53
N ALA A 223 11.53 -1.90 -16.53
CA ALA A 223 12.15 -0.86 -15.72
C ALA A 223 13.23 -0.12 -16.51
N GLU A 224 13.38 1.17 -16.23
CA GLU A 224 14.49 1.97 -16.77
C GLU A 224 15.77 1.67 -15.97
N GLY A 225 16.89 1.44 -16.66
CA GLY A 225 18.17 1.10 -16.05
C GLY A 225 18.19 -0.36 -15.59
N ARG A 226 18.48 -0.60 -14.32
CA ARG A 226 18.51 -1.96 -13.76
C ARG A 226 17.16 -2.65 -13.82
N HIS A 227 17.13 -3.84 -14.36
CA HIS A 227 15.91 -4.66 -14.48
C HIS A 227 15.52 -5.26 -13.13
N VAL A 228 14.74 -4.53 -12.35
CA VAL A 228 14.25 -4.93 -11.02
C VAL A 228 12.79 -4.52 -10.88
N TRP A 229 12.01 -5.36 -10.23
CA TRP A 229 10.67 -5.04 -9.78
C TRP A 229 10.65 -4.76 -8.28
N GLY A 230 9.56 -4.19 -7.80
CA GLY A 230 9.37 -3.90 -6.38
C GLY A 230 7.93 -3.85 -5.97
N VAL A 231 7.70 -3.57 -4.68
CA VAL A 231 6.40 -3.35 -4.06
C VAL A 231 6.39 -2.00 -3.37
N LEU A 232 5.45 -1.15 -3.74
CA LEU A 232 5.11 0.11 -3.09
C LEU A 232 3.92 -0.12 -2.17
N ARG A 233 4.06 0.20 -0.88
CA ARG A 233 2.95 0.26 0.09
C ARG A 233 2.80 1.67 0.62
N GLY A 234 1.57 2.10 0.83
CA GLY A 234 1.24 3.39 1.43
C GLY A 234 0.08 3.29 2.39
N ASP A 235 0.04 4.19 3.37
CA ASP A 235 -0.98 4.21 4.41
C ASP A 235 -1.11 5.65 4.96
N VAL A 236 -2.34 6.11 5.09
CA VAL A 236 -2.67 7.46 5.60
C VAL A 236 -2.29 7.59 7.06
N ASP A 237 -1.61 8.68 7.39
CA ASP A 237 -1.13 8.91 8.74
C ASP A 237 -2.27 9.27 9.70
N ASN A 238 -2.38 8.50 10.80
CA ASN A 238 -3.39 8.72 11.84
C ASN A 238 -4.86 8.66 11.36
N PHE A 239 -5.16 7.92 10.29
CA PHE A 239 -6.52 7.76 9.78
C PHE A 239 -7.51 7.30 10.85
N GLY A 240 -7.18 6.28 11.64
CA GLY A 240 -8.03 5.82 12.73
C GLY A 240 -8.31 6.89 13.81
N ILE A 241 -7.38 7.86 14.02
CA ILE A 241 -7.62 9.01 14.90
C ILE A 241 -8.60 9.97 14.23
N ARG A 242 -8.46 10.23 12.93
CA ARG A 242 -9.38 11.06 12.14
C ARG A 242 -10.81 10.55 12.25
N LEU A 243 -11.02 9.27 12.01
CA LEU A 243 -12.35 8.66 12.13
C LEU A 243 -12.93 8.73 13.56
N ARG A 244 -12.08 8.59 14.58
CA ARG A 244 -12.51 8.73 15.98
C ARG A 244 -12.92 10.16 16.37
N ARG A 245 -12.50 11.18 15.61
CA ARG A 245 -12.90 12.57 15.84
C ARG A 245 -14.22 12.95 15.18
N ALA A 246 -14.77 12.11 14.32
CA ALA A 246 -16.08 12.35 13.72
C ALA A 246 -17.14 12.48 14.81
N GLN A 247 -17.88 13.59 14.77
CA GLN A 247 -18.90 13.93 15.78
C GLN A 247 -20.23 13.28 15.48
N THR A 248 -20.52 13.05 14.19
CA THR A 248 -21.77 12.42 13.73
C THR A 248 -21.48 11.23 12.84
N ILE A 249 -22.51 10.39 12.62
CA ILE A 249 -22.42 9.25 11.69
C ILE A 249 -22.24 9.73 10.25
N GLU A 250 -22.88 10.85 9.89
CA GLU A 250 -22.78 11.44 8.56
C GLU A 250 -21.35 11.88 8.27
N GLU A 251 -20.68 12.53 9.24
CA GLU A 251 -19.27 12.93 9.13
C GLU A 251 -18.37 11.70 8.98
N HIS A 252 -18.63 10.63 9.73
CA HIS A 252 -17.91 9.37 9.62
C HIS A 252 -18.05 8.74 8.23
N ILE A 253 -19.28 8.72 7.68
CA ILE A 253 -19.55 8.18 6.36
C ILE A 253 -18.89 9.04 5.28
N GLN A 254 -19.02 10.37 5.35
CA GLN A 254 -18.40 11.28 4.40
C GLN A 254 -16.89 11.09 4.33
N LEU A 255 -16.21 11.05 5.48
CA LEU A 255 -14.78 10.76 5.55
C LEU A 255 -14.45 9.41 4.89
N SER A 256 -15.19 8.35 5.23
CA SER A 256 -14.96 7.02 4.65
C SER A 256 -15.11 7.02 3.13
N VAL A 257 -16.10 7.74 2.59
CA VAL A 257 -16.35 7.88 1.15
C VAL A 257 -15.18 8.64 0.47
N VAL A 258 -14.74 9.76 1.04
CA VAL A 258 -13.65 10.58 0.46
C VAL A 258 -12.36 9.77 0.32
N TYR A 259 -11.92 9.09 1.38
CA TYR A 259 -10.72 8.26 1.30
C TYR A 259 -10.89 7.07 0.35
N LYS A 260 -12.04 6.42 0.38
CA LYS A 260 -12.33 5.32 -0.53
C LYS A 260 -12.32 5.74 -2.00
N GLN A 261 -12.89 6.89 -2.33
CA GLN A 261 -12.86 7.43 -3.69
C GLN A 261 -11.42 7.68 -4.15
N PHE A 262 -10.56 8.16 -3.25
CA PHE A 262 -9.16 8.35 -3.56
C PHE A 262 -8.44 7.01 -3.82
N PHE A 263 -8.50 6.08 -2.88
CA PHE A 263 -7.73 4.83 -2.99
C PHE A 263 -8.32 3.83 -3.98
N ALA A 264 -9.64 3.80 -4.19
CA ALA A 264 -10.25 2.90 -5.16
C ALA A 264 -10.51 3.55 -6.52
N GLY A 265 -10.65 4.88 -6.59
CA GLY A 265 -10.92 5.61 -7.84
C GLY A 265 -9.65 6.23 -8.42
N GLU A 266 -9.05 7.22 -7.73
CA GLU A 266 -7.89 7.94 -8.24
C GLU A 266 -6.68 7.02 -8.47
N LEU A 267 -6.43 6.05 -7.59
CA LEU A 267 -5.35 5.09 -7.75
C LEU A 267 -5.53 4.26 -9.03
N GLU A 268 -6.75 3.80 -9.33
CA GLU A 268 -7.05 3.07 -10.58
C GLU A 268 -6.74 3.92 -11.81
N VAL A 269 -7.18 5.19 -11.80
CA VAL A 269 -6.93 6.12 -12.89
C VAL A 269 -5.43 6.37 -13.06
N LEU A 270 -4.71 6.62 -11.96
CA LEU A 270 -3.25 6.83 -12.00
C LEU A 270 -2.52 5.65 -12.62
N CYS A 271 -2.81 4.43 -12.13
CA CYS A 271 -2.16 3.22 -12.64
C CYS A 271 -2.47 2.96 -14.12
N SER A 272 -3.59 3.50 -14.63
CA SER A 272 -4.01 3.36 -16.03
C SER A 272 -3.38 4.40 -16.98
N LEU A 273 -2.65 5.40 -16.45
CA LEU A 273 -2.00 6.42 -17.28
C LEU A 273 -0.87 5.80 -18.13
N PRO A 274 -0.53 6.41 -19.30
CA PRO A 274 0.49 5.91 -20.22
C PRO A 274 1.85 5.64 -19.58
N GLU A 275 2.21 6.39 -18.54
CA GLU A 275 3.47 6.26 -17.82
C GLU A 275 3.52 5.00 -16.96
N PHE A 276 2.35 4.47 -16.54
CA PHE A 276 2.24 3.41 -15.54
C PHE A 276 1.58 2.13 -16.08
N TRP A 277 0.62 2.21 -17.01
CA TRP A 277 -0.31 1.13 -17.35
C TRP A 277 0.32 -0.22 -17.70
N ARG A 278 1.54 -0.24 -18.28
CA ARG A 278 2.28 -1.47 -18.59
C ARG A 278 3.26 -1.89 -17.51
N LYS A 279 3.50 -1.05 -16.52
CA LYS A 279 4.62 -1.17 -15.59
C LYS A 279 4.19 -1.46 -14.16
N VAL A 280 2.92 -1.26 -13.81
CA VAL A 280 2.43 -1.44 -12.45
C VAL A 280 1.15 -2.25 -12.38
N THR A 281 0.95 -2.97 -11.29
CA THR A 281 -0.26 -3.74 -10.98
C THR A 281 -0.69 -3.44 -9.56
N VAL A 282 -1.96 -3.09 -9.39
CA VAL A 282 -2.55 -2.90 -8.07
C VAL A 282 -2.71 -4.25 -7.39
N LEU A 283 -2.08 -4.39 -6.23
CA LEU A 283 -2.22 -5.57 -5.38
C LEU A 283 -3.49 -5.46 -4.56
N TYR A 284 -3.63 -4.36 -3.81
CA TYR A 284 -4.87 -4.02 -3.12
C TYR A 284 -4.99 -2.51 -2.92
N SER A 285 -6.21 -2.10 -2.61
CA SER A 285 -6.55 -0.76 -2.20
C SER A 285 -7.63 -0.85 -1.11
N GLY A 286 -7.30 -0.33 0.05
CA GLY A 286 -8.19 -0.31 1.22
C GLY A 286 -8.94 1.01 1.38
N GLY A 287 -9.38 1.29 2.61
CA GLY A 287 -10.00 2.58 2.95
C GLY A 287 -8.97 3.70 3.14
N ASP A 288 -7.77 3.35 3.60
CA ASP A 288 -6.69 4.28 3.97
C ASP A 288 -5.29 3.78 3.57
N ASP A 289 -5.20 2.58 3.04
CA ASP A 289 -3.94 1.95 2.66
C ASP A 289 -4.02 1.30 1.27
N PHE A 290 -2.86 1.07 0.67
CA PHE A 290 -2.76 0.44 -0.64
C PHE A 290 -1.42 -0.29 -0.82
N ALA A 291 -1.39 -1.20 -1.79
CA ALA A 291 -0.15 -1.79 -2.31
C ALA A 291 -0.21 -1.94 -3.82
N VAL A 292 0.91 -1.61 -4.47
CA VAL A 292 1.14 -1.72 -5.92
C VAL A 292 2.49 -2.38 -6.13
N TYR A 293 2.59 -3.29 -7.10
CA TYR A 293 3.87 -3.87 -7.51
C TYR A 293 4.16 -3.59 -8.99
N GLY A 294 5.42 -3.57 -9.36
CA GLY A 294 5.79 -3.25 -10.74
C GLY A 294 7.26 -2.87 -10.93
N SER A 295 7.56 -2.21 -12.04
CA SER A 295 8.88 -1.69 -12.37
C SER A 295 9.31 -0.65 -11.32
N TRP A 296 10.48 -0.80 -10.76
CA TRP A 296 10.95 0.00 -9.61
C TRP A 296 10.94 1.51 -9.86
N ASP A 297 11.35 1.93 -11.05
CA ASP A 297 11.40 3.33 -11.48
C ASP A 297 10.01 3.96 -11.52
N SER A 298 9.04 3.24 -12.07
CA SER A 298 7.66 3.66 -12.16
C SER A 298 6.97 3.71 -10.79
N LEU A 299 7.33 2.82 -9.87
CA LEU A 299 6.79 2.85 -8.50
C LEU A 299 7.24 4.09 -7.72
N ILE A 300 8.46 4.60 -7.94
CA ILE A 300 8.90 5.87 -7.32
C ILE A 300 8.12 7.05 -7.91
N LEU A 301 7.92 7.09 -9.23
CA LEU A 301 7.14 8.14 -9.87
C LEU A 301 5.68 8.07 -9.40
N LEU A 302 5.09 6.89 -9.35
CA LEU A 302 3.73 6.66 -8.86
C LEU A 302 3.57 7.14 -7.40
N ALA A 303 4.52 6.82 -6.53
CA ALA A 303 4.49 7.26 -5.12
C ALA A 303 4.46 8.80 -5.02
N ARG A 304 5.22 9.51 -5.84
CA ARG A 304 5.23 10.97 -5.87
C ARG A 304 3.92 11.55 -6.38
N GLU A 305 3.32 10.95 -7.41
CA GLU A 305 2.02 11.39 -7.93
C GLU A 305 0.88 11.12 -6.94
N ILE A 306 0.86 9.95 -6.28
CA ILE A 306 -0.11 9.65 -5.22
C ILE A 306 0.01 10.69 -4.10
N GLN A 307 1.23 11.00 -3.64
CA GLN A 307 1.43 11.99 -2.58
C GLN A 307 0.95 13.37 -3.00
N ARG A 308 1.26 13.81 -4.23
CA ARG A 308 0.84 15.10 -4.76
C ARG A 308 -0.69 15.22 -4.82
N LEU A 309 -1.37 14.18 -5.30
CA LEU A 309 -2.83 14.14 -5.37
C LEU A 309 -3.46 14.04 -3.98
N PHE A 310 -2.88 13.26 -3.07
CA PHE A 310 -3.35 13.16 -1.71
C PHE A 310 -3.22 14.48 -0.94
N HIS A 311 -2.12 15.19 -1.15
CA HIS A 311 -1.94 16.52 -0.57
C HIS A 311 -3.02 17.49 -1.08
N ARG A 312 -3.33 17.48 -2.38
CA ARG A 312 -4.43 18.27 -2.94
C ARG A 312 -5.79 17.86 -2.35
N LEU A 313 -6.08 16.56 -2.26
CA LEU A 313 -7.29 16.06 -1.60
C LEU A 313 -7.39 16.60 -0.15
N SER A 314 -6.27 16.58 0.56
CA SER A 314 -6.20 17.08 1.94
C SER A 314 -6.53 18.58 2.04
N GLU A 315 -6.07 19.38 1.11
CA GLU A 315 -6.33 20.82 1.08
C GLU A 315 -7.74 21.19 0.60
N GLU A 316 -8.32 20.39 -0.29
CA GLU A 316 -9.65 20.66 -0.88
C GLU A 316 -10.76 19.97 -0.05
N ALA A 317 -10.76 18.65 0.03
CA ALA A 317 -11.86 17.88 0.62
C ALA A 317 -11.76 17.71 2.15
N LEU A 318 -10.53 17.74 2.72
CA LEU A 318 -10.33 17.56 4.16
C LEU A 318 -10.08 18.88 4.90
N LYS A 319 -10.19 20.01 4.23
CA LYS A 319 -9.94 21.34 4.82
C LYS A 319 -10.87 21.64 6.00
N GLU A 320 -12.13 21.29 5.88
CA GLU A 320 -13.14 21.56 6.90
C GLU A 320 -12.95 20.74 8.19
N TYR A 321 -12.21 19.64 8.11
CA TYR A 321 -11.95 18.79 9.27
C TYR A 321 -10.73 19.30 10.04
N PRO A 322 -10.88 19.66 11.34
CA PRO A 322 -9.79 20.24 12.13
C PRO A 322 -8.70 19.22 12.47
N GLY A 323 -7.46 19.68 12.56
CA GLY A 323 -6.29 18.89 12.95
C GLY A 323 -5.55 18.22 11.78
N PRO A 324 -4.32 17.74 12.02
CA PRO A 324 -3.45 17.17 10.99
C PRO A 324 -3.72 15.69 10.67
N GLU A 325 -4.50 14.98 11.51
CA GLU A 325 -4.74 13.56 11.37
C GLU A 325 -5.46 13.23 10.07
N GLY A 326 -5.02 12.22 9.38
CA GLY A 326 -5.58 11.78 8.10
C GLY A 326 -5.20 12.66 6.90
N LYS A 327 -4.39 13.71 7.07
CA LYS A 327 -4.05 14.68 6.01
C LYS A 327 -2.71 14.45 5.34
N THR A 328 -1.95 13.47 5.80
CA THR A 328 -0.66 13.09 5.26
C THR A 328 -0.61 11.60 4.99
N ILE A 329 0.32 11.18 4.14
CA ILE A 329 0.49 9.79 3.74
C ILE A 329 1.96 9.39 3.83
N SER A 330 2.22 8.24 4.45
CA SER A 330 3.54 7.63 4.48
C SER A 330 3.59 6.44 3.54
N MET A 331 4.71 6.26 2.86
CA MET A 331 4.91 5.18 1.89
C MET A 331 6.25 4.48 2.09
N ALA A 332 6.37 3.27 1.55
CA ALA A 332 7.62 2.53 1.49
C ALA A 332 7.72 1.74 0.19
N LEU A 333 8.93 1.68 -0.37
CA LEU A 333 9.27 0.88 -1.54
C LEU A 333 10.30 -0.16 -1.17
N ALA A 334 9.95 -1.44 -1.34
CA ALA A 334 10.88 -2.55 -1.29
C ALA A 334 11.18 -3.04 -2.71
N LEU A 335 12.45 -3.27 -3.02
CA LEU A 335 12.89 -3.86 -4.28
C LEU A 335 13.14 -5.36 -4.10
N ALA A 336 12.88 -6.14 -5.14
CA ALA A 336 13.24 -7.54 -5.16
C ALA A 336 14.76 -7.71 -5.02
N PRO A 337 15.25 -8.44 -4.01
CA PRO A 337 16.69 -8.60 -3.78
C PRO A 337 17.35 -9.52 -4.80
N SER A 338 16.60 -10.41 -5.42
CA SER A 338 17.08 -11.35 -6.45
C SER A 338 15.93 -11.71 -7.41
N ALA A 339 16.23 -12.44 -8.48
CA ALA A 339 15.24 -12.93 -9.44
C ALA A 339 14.29 -13.97 -8.82
N GLU A 340 14.75 -14.71 -7.82
CA GLU A 340 13.96 -15.73 -7.11
C GLU A 340 13.07 -15.15 -6.00
N ALA A 341 13.11 -13.84 -5.78
CA ALA A 341 12.30 -13.21 -4.75
C ALA A 341 10.80 -13.38 -5.06
N THR A 342 10.04 -13.81 -4.07
CA THR A 342 8.58 -13.96 -4.20
C THR A 342 7.85 -12.63 -3.95
N LEU A 343 6.70 -12.44 -4.60
CA LEU A 343 5.87 -11.26 -4.39
C LEU A 343 5.53 -11.07 -2.90
N ALA A 344 5.22 -12.17 -2.20
CA ALA A 344 4.89 -12.14 -0.77
C ALA A 344 6.07 -11.67 0.09
N SER A 345 7.29 -12.11 -0.19
CA SER A 345 8.47 -11.70 0.60
C SER A 345 8.74 -10.21 0.44
N VAL A 346 8.66 -9.67 -0.79
CA VAL A 346 8.87 -8.25 -1.05
C VAL A 346 7.72 -7.39 -0.52
N TYR A 347 6.49 -7.91 -0.56
CA TYR A 347 5.33 -7.26 0.05
C TYR A 347 5.47 -7.13 1.58
N ASP A 348 5.95 -8.19 2.26
CA ASP A 348 6.21 -8.15 3.70
C ASP A 348 7.36 -7.18 4.03
N ASP A 349 8.44 -7.18 3.23
CA ASP A 349 9.53 -6.22 3.35
C ASP A 349 9.02 -4.77 3.25
N ALA A 350 8.20 -4.46 2.24
CA ALA A 350 7.57 -3.15 2.09
C ALA A 350 6.73 -2.77 3.32
N GLY A 351 6.02 -3.74 3.91
CA GLY A 351 5.25 -3.54 5.15
C GLY A 351 6.14 -3.21 6.35
N ARG A 352 7.29 -3.90 6.50
CA ARG A 352 8.26 -3.58 7.55
C ARG A 352 8.87 -2.20 7.36
N MET A 353 9.21 -1.83 6.13
CA MET A 353 9.74 -0.52 5.78
C MET A 353 8.71 0.60 6.01
N LEU A 354 7.43 0.37 5.73
CA LEU A 354 6.36 1.33 6.01
C LEU A 354 6.20 1.58 7.52
N LYS A 355 6.31 0.54 8.35
CA LYS A 355 6.35 0.69 9.83
C LYS A 355 7.53 1.57 10.26
N ILE A 356 8.71 1.44 9.62
CA ILE A 356 9.87 2.29 9.89
C ILE A 356 9.57 3.75 9.49
N ALA A 357 9.00 3.98 8.29
CA ALA A 357 8.62 5.32 7.85
C ALA A 357 7.71 6.01 8.88
N LYS A 358 6.64 5.34 9.30
CA LYS A 358 5.67 5.86 10.28
C LYS A 358 6.24 6.08 11.69
N SER A 359 7.23 5.30 12.10
CA SER A 359 7.88 5.44 13.40
C SER A 359 8.96 6.52 13.45
N THR A 360 9.61 6.79 12.31
CA THR A 360 10.73 7.75 12.20
C THR A 360 10.22 9.17 11.93
N ALA A 361 9.42 9.32 10.89
CA ALA A 361 8.79 10.58 10.50
C ALA A 361 7.54 10.24 9.69
N ARG A 362 6.37 10.74 10.10
CA ARG A 362 5.18 10.67 9.27
C ARG A 362 5.31 11.62 8.08
N ASP A 363 4.39 11.54 7.12
CA ASP A 363 4.48 12.33 5.88
C ASP A 363 5.80 12.08 5.15
N SER A 364 6.13 10.78 4.99
CA SER A 364 7.46 10.35 4.59
C SER A 364 7.45 9.19 3.62
N PHE A 365 8.58 9.01 2.92
CA PHE A 365 8.82 7.89 2.03
C PHE A 365 10.10 7.15 2.45
N HIS A 366 9.96 5.85 2.70
CA HIS A 366 11.09 4.96 2.96
C HIS A 366 11.50 4.26 1.66
N LEU A 367 12.70 4.55 1.18
CA LEU A 367 13.28 3.92 -0.01
C LEU A 367 14.80 3.82 0.11
N PHE A 368 15.41 2.80 -0.49
CA PHE A 368 16.86 2.55 -0.47
C PHE A 368 17.45 2.60 0.93
N GLY A 369 16.72 2.07 1.94
CA GLY A 369 17.15 2.04 3.33
C GLY A 369 17.18 3.40 4.04
N GLN A 370 16.54 4.42 3.52
CA GLN A 370 16.43 5.75 4.10
C GLN A 370 14.98 6.19 4.19
N THR A 371 14.62 6.86 5.28
CA THR A 371 13.32 7.56 5.43
C THR A 371 13.53 9.04 5.15
N LEU A 372 12.80 9.58 4.19
CA LEU A 372 12.80 11.00 3.84
C LEU A 372 11.40 11.57 3.97
N GLU A 373 11.26 12.78 4.52
CA GLU A 373 10.07 13.59 4.31
C GLU A 373 9.90 13.88 2.81
N TRP A 374 8.69 14.10 2.33
CA TRP A 374 8.42 14.28 0.88
C TRP A 374 9.21 15.41 0.23
N LYS A 375 9.50 16.48 0.97
CA LYS A 375 10.41 17.54 0.51
C LYS A 375 11.81 16.98 0.22
N GLY A 376 12.33 16.13 1.11
CA GLY A 376 13.63 15.46 0.93
C GLY A 376 13.65 14.51 -0.26
N VAL A 377 12.51 13.90 -0.60
CA VAL A 377 12.36 13.07 -1.82
C VAL A 377 12.48 13.97 -3.07
N GLY A 378 11.90 15.16 -3.05
CA GLY A 378 12.07 16.15 -4.10
C GLY A 378 13.53 16.59 -4.28
N ASP A 379 14.23 16.87 -3.17
CA ASP A 379 15.66 17.19 -3.17
C ASP A 379 16.48 16.00 -3.77
N ALA A 380 16.20 14.77 -3.36
CA ALA A 380 16.86 13.58 -3.88
C ALA A 380 16.64 13.40 -5.39
N ALA A 381 15.43 13.67 -5.88
CA ALA A 381 15.14 13.62 -7.31
C ALA A 381 15.97 14.65 -8.10
N GLY A 382 16.07 15.89 -7.65
CA GLY A 382 16.89 16.91 -8.29
C GLY A 382 18.38 16.55 -8.34
N ILE A 383 18.92 16.02 -7.24
CA ILE A 383 20.31 15.54 -7.17
C ILE A 383 20.52 14.36 -8.14
N LYS A 384 19.59 13.40 -8.17
CA LYS A 384 19.60 12.24 -9.09
C LYS A 384 19.58 12.72 -10.55
N ASP A 385 18.72 13.70 -10.91
CA ASP A 385 18.65 14.25 -12.28
C ASP A 385 19.98 14.85 -12.69
N THR A 386 20.62 15.63 -11.82
CA THR A 386 21.95 16.19 -12.06
C THR A 386 22.99 15.09 -12.33
N MET A 387 23.03 14.03 -11.51
CA MET A 387 23.97 12.93 -11.69
C MET A 387 23.71 12.15 -12.97
N THR A 388 22.43 11.83 -13.25
CA THR A 388 22.04 11.10 -14.46
C THR A 388 22.38 11.89 -15.72
N LYS A 389 22.11 13.19 -15.71
CA LYS A 389 22.50 14.12 -16.79
C LYS A 389 24.00 14.13 -17.03
N MET A 390 24.82 14.20 -15.96
CA MET A 390 26.27 14.14 -16.09
C MET A 390 26.76 12.85 -16.75
N ILE A 391 26.11 11.72 -16.49
CA ILE A 391 26.47 10.42 -17.08
C ILE A 391 25.96 10.31 -18.53
N LYS A 392 24.64 10.52 -18.74
CA LYS A 392 24.00 10.26 -20.04
C LYS A 392 24.34 11.31 -21.11
N GLU A 393 24.42 12.58 -20.74
CA GLU A 393 24.64 13.69 -21.70
C GLU A 393 26.11 14.10 -21.81
N PHE A 394 26.85 14.08 -20.69
CA PHE A 394 28.26 14.55 -20.66
C PHE A 394 29.27 13.40 -20.61
N GLY A 395 28.84 12.13 -20.66
CA GLY A 395 29.71 10.98 -20.68
C GLY A 395 30.60 10.82 -19.42
N CYS A 396 30.18 11.37 -18.29
CA CYS A 396 30.93 11.24 -17.05
C CYS A 396 31.00 9.76 -16.62
N PRO A 397 32.16 9.27 -16.14
CA PRO A 397 32.28 7.89 -15.73
C PRO A 397 31.45 7.59 -14.50
N ARG A 398 30.67 6.51 -14.51
CA ARG A 398 29.82 6.06 -13.36
C ARG A 398 30.58 5.91 -12.05
N GLN A 399 31.89 5.70 -12.11
CA GLN A 399 32.77 5.58 -10.93
C GLN A 399 32.63 6.76 -9.96
N PHE A 400 32.24 7.96 -10.42
CA PHE A 400 32.06 9.07 -9.49
C PHE A 400 30.90 8.84 -8.50
N LEU A 401 29.86 8.07 -8.86
CA LEU A 401 28.77 7.69 -7.95
C LEU A 401 29.32 6.82 -6.81
N SER A 402 30.15 5.83 -7.13
CA SER A 402 30.75 4.96 -6.12
C SER A 402 31.73 5.71 -5.21
N GLU A 403 32.45 6.70 -5.76
CA GLU A 403 33.34 7.56 -4.97
C GLU A 403 32.55 8.44 -3.99
N ILE A 404 31.43 9.06 -4.43
CA ILE A 404 30.55 9.79 -3.51
C ILE A 404 29.96 8.84 -2.48
N GLY A 405 29.51 7.65 -2.91
CA GLY A 405 28.95 6.62 -2.01
C GLY A 405 29.94 6.16 -0.94
N SER A 406 31.23 6.18 -1.23
CA SER A 406 32.26 5.82 -0.25
C SER A 406 32.27 6.74 0.98
N PHE A 407 31.93 8.01 0.81
CA PHE A 407 31.86 8.97 1.93
C PHE A 407 30.73 8.60 2.91
N TYR A 408 29.60 8.11 2.42
CA TYR A 408 28.52 7.62 3.28
C TYR A 408 28.92 6.35 4.04
N ARG A 409 29.70 5.46 3.41
CA ARG A 409 30.23 4.25 4.08
C ARG A 409 31.28 4.60 5.14
N GLU A 410 32.19 5.52 4.82
CA GLU A 410 33.21 5.99 5.78
C GLU A 410 32.58 6.65 7.01
N GLY A 411 31.50 7.45 6.81
CA GLY A 411 30.73 8.06 7.90
C GLY A 411 30.07 7.03 8.81
N THR A 412 29.49 5.97 8.23
CA THR A 412 28.82 4.91 8.99
C THR A 412 29.78 4.05 9.81
N LEU A 413 31.00 3.81 9.30
CA LEU A 413 32.05 3.03 9.98
C LEU A 413 32.75 3.79 11.12
N SER A 414 32.71 5.12 11.07
CA SER A 414 33.24 6.00 12.13
C SER A 414 32.23 6.12 13.27
N GLY A 415 31.82 5.02 13.92
CA GLY A 415 30.80 4.93 14.94
C GLY A 415 30.77 6.10 15.96
N PRO A 416 29.71 6.28 16.73
CA PRO A 416 29.56 7.42 17.60
C PRO A 416 30.66 7.45 18.65
N LYS A 417 31.63 8.33 18.47
CA LYS A 417 32.52 8.72 19.57
C LYS A 417 31.62 9.35 20.63
N SER A 418 31.49 8.67 21.74
CA SER A 418 30.72 9.04 22.91
C SER A 418 30.76 10.53 23.19
N GLY A 419 29.63 11.19 23.21
CA GLY A 419 29.47 12.51 23.77
C GLY A 419 28.66 13.47 22.90
N ARG A 420 27.41 13.65 23.28
CA ARG A 420 26.50 14.75 22.93
C ARG A 420 26.30 15.08 21.44
N GLY A 421 25.23 14.52 20.83
CA GLY A 421 24.33 15.23 19.92
C GLY A 421 24.90 16.00 18.70
N LYS A 422 26.08 15.63 18.17
CA LYS A 422 26.64 16.24 16.96
C LYS A 422 26.60 15.22 15.85
N GLY A 423 25.64 15.36 14.93
CA GLY A 423 25.64 14.60 13.68
C GLY A 423 27.01 14.61 13.00
N GLU A 424 27.28 13.55 12.24
CA GLU A 424 28.55 13.31 11.55
C GLU A 424 29.03 14.56 10.80
N ARG A 425 30.08 15.20 11.31
CA ARG A 425 30.74 16.31 10.62
C ARG A 425 31.61 15.71 9.53
N PHE A 426 31.45 16.19 8.33
CA PHE A 426 32.37 15.92 7.24
C PHE A 426 33.69 16.61 7.59
N GLU A 427 34.62 15.88 8.20
CA GLU A 427 35.83 16.49 8.79
C GLU A 427 36.73 17.21 7.75
N ARG A 428 36.55 16.93 6.44
CA ARG A 428 37.44 17.45 5.41
C ARG A 428 36.75 17.64 4.06
N PRO A 429 35.97 18.71 3.82
CA PRO A 429 35.26 18.98 2.55
C PRO A 429 36.18 18.95 1.31
N TRP A 430 37.46 19.34 1.46
CA TRP A 430 38.41 19.30 0.37
C TRP A 430 38.70 17.87 -0.15
N ARG A 431 38.52 16.82 0.66
CA ARG A 431 38.65 15.42 0.19
C ARG A 431 37.58 15.08 -0.83
N PHE A 432 36.34 15.56 -0.61
CA PHE A 432 35.26 15.38 -1.55
C PHE A 432 35.59 16.00 -2.90
N HIS A 433 35.98 17.27 -2.91
CA HIS A 433 36.41 17.96 -4.13
C HIS A 433 37.57 17.26 -4.84
N ARG A 434 38.59 16.83 -4.10
CA ARG A 434 39.75 16.17 -4.68
C ARG A 434 39.39 14.81 -5.29
N ARG A 435 38.59 13.99 -4.61
CA ARG A 435 38.17 12.68 -5.15
C ARG A 435 37.27 12.87 -6.38
N LEU A 436 36.24 13.75 -6.28
CA LEU A 436 35.35 14.02 -7.39
C LEU A 436 36.10 14.57 -8.62
N SER A 437 37.03 15.53 -8.43
CA SER A 437 37.84 16.07 -9.52
C SER A 437 38.78 15.06 -10.15
N ARG A 438 39.29 14.08 -9.37
CA ARG A 438 40.15 13.00 -9.89
C ARG A 438 39.38 12.09 -10.86
N VAL A 439 38.14 11.70 -10.49
CA VAL A 439 37.32 10.78 -11.29
C VAL A 439 36.74 11.48 -12.51
N LEU A 440 36.21 12.69 -12.33
CA LEU A 440 35.56 13.44 -13.41
C LEU A 440 36.54 14.08 -14.39
N GLY A 441 37.84 14.18 -14.03
CA GLY A 441 38.84 14.81 -14.87
C GLY A 441 38.64 16.32 -15.07
N PRO A 442 39.55 16.98 -15.78
CA PRO A 442 39.41 18.40 -16.13
C PRO A 442 38.38 18.59 -17.24
N THR A 443 37.57 19.65 -17.15
CA THR A 443 36.63 20.01 -18.20
C THR A 443 36.67 21.53 -18.42
N ARG A 444 36.42 21.99 -19.66
CA ARG A 444 36.21 23.40 -20.02
C ARG A 444 34.73 23.69 -20.31
N GLU A 445 33.88 22.69 -20.27
CA GLU A 445 32.47 22.82 -20.57
C GLU A 445 31.75 23.53 -19.41
N ARG A 446 31.19 24.72 -19.71
CA ARG A 446 30.58 25.58 -18.68
C ARG A 446 29.39 24.90 -17.98
N GLU A 447 28.59 24.17 -18.72
CA GLU A 447 27.41 23.50 -18.18
C GLU A 447 27.83 22.39 -17.22
N LEU A 448 28.80 21.56 -17.59
CA LEU A 448 29.32 20.51 -16.73
C LEU A 448 29.98 21.06 -15.46
N LEU A 449 30.66 22.21 -15.55
CA LEU A 449 31.23 22.88 -14.37
C LEU A 449 30.13 23.39 -13.44
N LYS A 450 29.02 23.89 -13.99
CA LYS A 450 27.84 24.27 -13.20
C LYS A 450 27.23 23.09 -12.49
N LEU A 451 26.97 21.97 -13.20
CA LEU A 451 26.42 20.75 -12.61
C LEU A 451 27.32 20.19 -11.49
N ARG A 452 28.64 20.20 -11.68
CA ARG A 452 29.61 19.81 -10.63
C ARG A 452 29.53 20.71 -9.40
N SER A 453 29.39 22.00 -9.60
CA SER A 453 29.26 22.96 -8.49
C SER A 453 27.94 22.75 -7.73
N GLU A 454 26.84 22.57 -8.44
CA GLU A 454 25.53 22.25 -7.87
C GLU A 454 25.60 20.95 -7.07
N LEU A 455 26.11 19.88 -7.67
CA LEU A 455 26.28 18.58 -7.00
C LEU A 455 27.11 18.72 -5.71
N THR A 456 28.22 19.48 -5.77
CA THR A 456 29.06 19.68 -4.60
C THR A 456 28.33 20.43 -3.49
N SER A 457 27.55 21.48 -3.84
CA SER A 457 26.79 22.25 -2.86
C SER A 457 25.67 21.43 -2.22
N GLU A 458 25.03 20.53 -2.97
CA GLU A 458 24.00 19.64 -2.46
C GLU A 458 24.54 18.60 -1.47
N PHE A 459 25.73 18.05 -1.73
CA PHE A 459 26.35 17.07 -0.82
C PHE A 459 27.00 17.70 0.40
N LEU A 460 27.69 18.83 0.24
CA LEU A 460 28.44 19.46 1.32
C LEU A 460 27.68 20.58 2.03
N GLY A 461 26.56 21.04 1.45
CA GLY A 461 25.84 22.22 1.91
C GLY A 461 26.54 23.53 1.52
N ARG A 462 25.81 24.66 1.67
CA ARG A 462 26.33 26.01 1.33
C ARG A 462 27.46 26.48 2.25
N ASN A 463 27.59 25.87 3.43
CA ASN A 463 28.67 26.18 4.37
C ASN A 463 29.62 24.98 4.49
N PRO A 464 30.80 25.00 3.84
CA PRO A 464 31.78 23.93 3.87
C PRO A 464 32.27 23.55 5.26
N ALA A 465 32.24 24.48 6.21
CA ALA A 465 32.65 24.23 7.59
C ALA A 465 31.63 23.39 8.39
N GLN A 466 30.42 23.24 7.89
CA GLN A 466 29.31 22.49 8.51
C GLN A 466 28.75 21.39 7.61
N GLY A 467 29.47 21.02 6.55
CA GLY A 467 29.02 20.06 5.57
C GLY A 467 28.60 18.73 6.24
N ARG A 468 27.33 18.37 6.08
CA ARG A 468 26.77 17.07 6.49
C ARG A 468 26.30 16.35 5.25
N LEU A 469 26.64 15.07 5.16
CA LEU A 469 26.03 14.22 4.15
C LEU A 469 24.54 14.07 4.46
N ARG A 470 23.70 14.56 3.53
CA ARG A 470 22.24 14.56 3.68
C ARG A 470 21.68 13.19 3.30
N PRO A 471 20.67 12.66 4.01
CA PRO A 471 20.01 11.40 3.62
C PRO A 471 19.47 11.43 2.19
N ALA A 472 18.97 12.58 1.71
CA ALA A 472 18.53 12.78 0.33
C ALA A 472 19.63 12.51 -0.69
N GLY A 473 20.89 12.87 -0.40
CA GLY A 473 22.03 12.57 -1.26
C GLY A 473 22.31 11.07 -1.37
N ARG A 474 22.12 10.31 -0.30
CA ARG A 474 22.27 8.85 -0.33
C ARG A 474 21.20 8.20 -1.20
N VAL A 475 19.95 8.61 -1.04
CA VAL A 475 18.83 8.14 -1.89
C VAL A 475 19.09 8.49 -3.36
N ALA A 476 19.53 9.73 -3.64
CA ALA A 476 19.84 10.15 -4.99
C ALA A 476 20.95 9.31 -5.66
N LEU A 477 21.99 8.93 -4.89
CA LEU A 477 23.08 8.06 -5.37
C LEU A 477 22.58 6.68 -5.77
N GLU A 478 21.82 6.01 -4.91
CA GLU A 478 21.27 4.69 -5.22
C GLU A 478 20.32 4.78 -6.42
N TRP A 479 19.49 5.81 -6.46
CA TRP A 479 18.57 6.04 -7.58
C TRP A 479 19.30 6.27 -8.90
N ALA A 480 20.31 7.16 -8.93
CA ALA A 480 21.11 7.40 -10.12
C ALA A 480 21.94 6.15 -10.53
N SER A 481 22.42 5.38 -9.56
CA SER A 481 23.13 4.12 -9.81
C SER A 481 22.24 3.12 -10.53
N LEU A 482 21.02 2.90 -10.05
CA LEU A 482 20.06 2.00 -10.66
C LEU A 482 19.64 2.46 -12.07
N LEU A 483 19.38 3.76 -12.28
CA LEU A 483 19.00 4.32 -13.59
C LEU A 483 20.10 4.30 -14.65
N THR A 484 21.36 4.24 -14.22
CA THR A 484 22.52 4.23 -15.13
C THR A 484 23.15 2.86 -15.26
N GLU A 485 22.62 1.87 -14.58
CA GLU A 485 23.00 0.45 -14.74
C GLU A 485 22.34 -0.08 -16.02
N ALA A 486 23.18 -0.34 -17.05
CA ALA A 486 22.74 -0.94 -18.31
C ALA A 486 22.91 -2.46 -18.23
#